data_88dddece9eefd0449acd7fbe9e3f2f9c
#
_entry.id   88dddece9eefd0449acd7fbe9e3f2f9c
#
_cell.length_a   1.000
_cell.length_b   1.000
_cell.length_c   1.000
_cell.angle_alpha   90.00
_cell.angle_beta   90.00
_cell.angle_gamma   90.00
#
_symmetry.space_group_name_H-M   'P 1'
#
loop_
_entity.id
_entity.type
_entity.pdbx_description
1 polymer ?
#
loop_
_entity_poly.entity_id
_entity_poly.type
_entity_poly.pdbx_seq_one_letter_code
_entity_poly.pdbx_strand_id
1 'polypeptide(L)'
;MAENLRTTIKNIIRKHLTRKRGKVFGQCLTAVGWVGGTLPELYEKDGMVEVSMADVADGGFVVGAALMNSRPIYVIRYQGFNWYNCPMIVNYACKSKEIWKTPCPIFVRGIGMEGGIGPVAGSSHHSLYYRMPGVKIVSPMSPGEYQKIYKSFLSDTDVYYVSEHRASYDNKSE
;
A
#
# COMPACT_ATOMS: atom_id res chain seq x y z
N MET A 1 -2.77 3.21 -26.90
CA MET A 1 -1.51 3.58 -26.20
C MET A 1 -1.29 2.59 -25.08
N ALA A 2 -0.06 2.06 -24.94
CA ALA A 2 0.27 1.17 -23.83
C ALA A 2 0.09 1.91 -22.50
N GLU A 3 -0.57 1.26 -21.53
CA GLU A 3 -0.84 1.82 -20.22
C GLU A 3 0.47 1.88 -19.41
N ASN A 4 0.75 3.01 -18.75
CA ASN A 4 1.92 3.11 -17.88
C ASN A 4 1.60 2.63 -16.46
N LEU A 5 2.64 2.42 -15.65
CA LEU A 5 2.49 1.90 -14.29
C LEU A 5 1.59 2.80 -13.42
N ARG A 6 1.72 4.12 -13.52
CA ARG A 6 0.88 5.10 -12.80
C ARG A 6 -0.62 4.88 -13.08
N THR A 7 -0.98 4.80 -14.34
CA THR A 7 -2.38 4.60 -14.76
C THR A 7 -2.89 3.21 -14.35
N THR A 8 -2.05 2.19 -14.46
CA THR A 8 -2.36 0.83 -14.00
C THR A 8 -2.67 0.80 -12.50
N ILE A 9 -1.84 1.42 -11.67
CA ILE A 9 -2.07 1.52 -10.22
C ILE A 9 -3.41 2.22 -9.94
N LYS A 10 -3.64 3.39 -10.58
CA LYS A 10 -4.89 4.14 -10.45
C LYS A 10 -6.12 3.29 -10.79
N ASN A 11 -6.07 2.55 -11.88
CA ASN A 11 -7.17 1.70 -12.33
C ASN A 11 -7.40 0.50 -11.41
N ILE A 12 -6.34 -0.11 -10.90
CA ILE A 12 -6.42 -1.17 -9.90
C ILE A 12 -7.12 -0.68 -8.64
N ILE A 13 -6.73 0.49 -8.12
CA ILE A 13 -7.31 1.07 -6.92
C ILE A 13 -8.78 1.45 -7.14
N ARG A 14 -9.11 2.03 -8.30
CA ARG A 14 -10.51 2.31 -8.66
C ARG A 14 -11.37 1.04 -8.62
N LYS A 15 -10.89 -0.05 -9.21
CA LYS A 15 -11.57 -1.35 -9.18
C LYS A 15 -11.59 -1.97 -7.77
N HIS A 16 -10.55 -1.73 -6.97
CA HIS A 16 -10.50 -2.20 -5.58
C HIS A 16 -11.63 -1.58 -4.75
N LEU A 17 -11.87 -0.29 -4.89
CA LEU A 17 -12.89 0.45 -4.15
C LEU A 17 -14.33 0.04 -4.53
N THR A 18 -14.57 -0.55 -5.70
CA THR A 18 -15.90 -1.12 -6.04
C THR A 18 -16.19 -2.44 -5.34
N ARG A 19 -15.19 -3.07 -4.71
CA ARG A 19 -15.37 -4.32 -3.99
C ARG A 19 -16.02 -4.07 -2.63
N LYS A 20 -16.94 -4.93 -2.20
CA LYS A 20 -17.64 -4.84 -0.89
C LYS A 20 -16.69 -4.66 0.30
N ARG A 21 -15.46 -5.20 0.22
CA ARG A 21 -14.44 -5.18 1.27
C ARG A 21 -13.23 -4.32 0.94
N GLY A 22 -13.25 -3.64 -0.19
CA GLY A 22 -12.15 -2.79 -0.65
C GLY A 22 -12.18 -1.44 0.05
N LYS A 23 -11.08 -1.09 0.71
CA LYS A 23 -10.86 0.23 1.31
C LYS A 23 -9.44 0.68 1.04
N VAL A 24 -9.24 1.99 0.98
CA VAL A 24 -7.92 2.61 0.90
C VAL A 24 -7.77 3.53 2.09
N PHE A 25 -6.66 3.38 2.81
CA PHE A 25 -6.30 4.23 3.94
C PHE A 25 -4.97 4.92 3.65
N GLY A 26 -4.80 6.10 4.20
CA GLY A 26 -3.53 6.82 4.16
C GLY A 26 -3.67 8.29 4.51
N GLN A 27 -2.53 8.93 4.71
CA GLN A 27 -2.47 10.36 5.00
C GLN A 27 -2.37 11.16 3.70
N CYS A 28 -3.06 12.29 3.64
CA CYS A 28 -3.01 13.22 2.50
C CYS A 28 -3.23 12.52 1.14
N LEU A 29 -4.22 11.63 1.05
CA LEU A 29 -4.49 10.84 -0.15
C LEU A 29 -4.87 11.70 -1.37
N THR A 30 -5.53 12.84 -1.13
CA THR A 30 -5.96 13.78 -2.18
C THR A 30 -4.85 14.76 -2.58
N ALA A 31 -3.82 14.92 -1.73
CA ALA A 31 -2.75 15.88 -1.99
C ALA A 31 -1.88 15.49 -3.19
N VAL A 32 -1.29 16.50 -3.83
CA VAL A 32 -0.42 16.36 -5.00
C VAL A 32 -1.10 15.56 -6.13
N GLY A 33 -2.35 15.92 -6.43
CA GLY A 33 -3.12 15.27 -7.48
C GLY A 33 -3.34 13.77 -7.21
N TRP A 34 -3.88 13.45 -6.04
CA TRP A 34 -4.14 12.06 -5.62
C TRP A 34 -2.87 11.19 -5.69
N VAL A 35 -1.92 11.56 -4.83
CA VAL A 35 -0.61 10.88 -4.72
C VAL A 35 0.06 10.73 -6.09
N GLY A 36 0.29 11.88 -6.75
CA GLY A 36 0.95 11.93 -8.05
C GLY A 36 0.20 11.21 -9.17
N GLY A 37 -1.14 11.18 -9.10
CA GLY A 37 -1.99 10.55 -10.09
C GLY A 37 -2.02 9.02 -10.05
N THR A 38 -1.53 8.41 -8.96
CA THR A 38 -1.61 6.95 -8.74
C THR A 38 -2.88 6.51 -8.02
N LEU A 39 -3.67 7.46 -7.47
CA LEU A 39 -4.98 7.20 -6.91
C LEU A 39 -6.09 7.74 -7.82
N PRO A 40 -7.27 7.15 -7.82
CA PRO A 40 -8.43 7.72 -8.50
C PRO A 40 -8.93 8.95 -7.76
N GLU A 41 -9.56 9.88 -8.47
CA GLU A 41 -10.17 11.10 -7.93
C GLU A 41 -11.48 10.76 -7.19
N LEU A 42 -11.33 10.04 -6.07
CA LEU A 42 -12.41 9.58 -5.19
C LEU A 42 -12.16 10.08 -3.78
N TYR A 43 -13.16 9.95 -2.92
CA TYR A 43 -13.16 10.52 -1.57
C TYR A 43 -13.63 9.49 -0.53
N GLU A 44 -13.79 9.92 0.72
CA GLU A 44 -14.15 9.05 1.83
C GLU A 44 -15.46 8.27 1.61
N LYS A 45 -16.47 8.91 1.04
CA LYS A 45 -17.75 8.27 0.66
C LYS A 45 -17.56 7.08 -0.30
N ASP A 46 -16.47 7.10 -1.07
CA ASP A 46 -16.13 6.06 -2.04
C ASP A 46 -15.22 4.98 -1.43
N GLY A 47 -14.85 5.12 -0.16
CA GLY A 47 -13.99 4.17 0.55
C GLY A 47 -12.51 4.55 0.59
N MET A 48 -12.14 5.76 0.15
CA MET A 48 -10.82 6.34 0.37
C MET A 48 -10.79 7.09 1.70
N VAL A 49 -10.33 6.43 2.74
CA VAL A 49 -10.32 6.95 4.11
C VAL A 49 -9.04 7.70 4.35
N GLU A 50 -9.12 9.01 4.36
CA GLU A 50 -8.00 9.87 4.72
C GLU A 50 -7.88 9.92 6.25
N VAL A 51 -6.71 9.54 6.76
CA VAL A 51 -6.43 9.48 8.20
C VAL A 51 -5.57 10.68 8.63
N SER A 52 -5.60 11.00 9.91
CA SER A 52 -4.79 12.06 10.50
C SER A 52 -3.30 11.72 10.45
N MET A 53 -2.42 12.71 10.68
CA MET A 53 -0.98 12.47 10.79
C MET A 53 -0.63 11.84 12.16
N ALA A 54 -1.04 10.60 12.34
CA ALA A 54 -0.87 9.82 13.56
C ALA A 54 -0.37 8.40 13.21
N ASP A 55 0.78 8.32 12.60
CA ASP A 55 1.32 7.15 11.90
C ASP A 55 1.18 5.82 12.65
N VAL A 56 1.45 5.81 13.96
CA VAL A 56 1.31 4.58 14.77
C VAL A 56 -0.15 4.16 14.87
N ALA A 57 -1.05 5.11 15.13
CA ALA A 57 -2.49 4.85 15.21
C ALA A 57 -3.05 4.41 13.86
N ASP A 58 -2.60 5.02 12.78
CA ASP A 58 -3.03 4.69 11.41
C ASP A 58 -2.73 3.24 11.05
N GLY A 59 -1.53 2.76 11.40
CA GLY A 59 -1.19 1.34 11.26
C GLY A 59 -2.15 0.44 12.03
N GLY A 60 -2.55 0.85 13.24
CA GLY A 60 -3.54 0.15 14.06
C GLY A 60 -4.94 0.12 13.43
N PHE A 61 -5.41 1.24 12.87
CA PHE A 61 -6.69 1.29 12.15
C PHE A 61 -6.73 0.35 10.97
N VAL A 62 -5.67 0.30 10.19
CA VAL A 62 -5.57 -0.58 9.01
C VAL A 62 -5.57 -2.05 9.42
N VAL A 63 -4.84 -2.41 10.49
CA VAL A 63 -4.84 -3.75 11.07
C VAL A 63 -6.23 -4.12 11.56
N GLY A 64 -6.89 -3.23 12.32
CA GLY A 64 -8.26 -3.42 12.78
C GLY A 64 -9.25 -3.65 11.64
N ALA A 65 -9.16 -2.84 10.58
CA ALA A 65 -10.00 -3.00 9.39
C ALA A 65 -9.79 -4.36 8.71
N ALA A 66 -8.55 -4.83 8.61
CA ALA A 66 -8.25 -6.15 8.04
C ALA A 66 -8.79 -7.29 8.89
N LEU A 67 -8.65 -7.22 10.22
CA LEU A 67 -9.22 -8.19 11.16
C LEU A 67 -10.75 -8.23 11.11
N MET A 68 -11.39 -7.09 10.83
CA MET A 68 -12.84 -6.99 10.59
C MET A 68 -13.24 -7.39 9.17
N ASN A 69 -12.39 -8.18 8.50
CA ASN A 69 -12.66 -8.76 7.20
C ASN A 69 -12.73 -7.75 6.02
N SER A 70 -12.12 -6.59 6.18
CA SER A 70 -11.80 -5.71 5.06
C SER A 70 -10.57 -6.25 4.31
N ARG A 71 -10.32 -5.72 3.10
CA ARG A 71 -9.05 -5.90 2.37
C ARG A 71 -8.44 -4.54 2.12
N PRO A 72 -7.81 -3.93 3.12
CA PRO A 72 -7.31 -2.58 2.98
C PRO A 72 -6.07 -2.51 2.08
N ILE A 73 -6.03 -1.44 1.28
CA ILE A 73 -4.80 -0.90 0.72
C ILE A 73 -4.37 0.24 1.62
N TYR A 74 -3.13 0.19 2.13
CA TYR A 74 -2.57 1.23 2.98
C TYR A 74 -1.49 1.99 2.22
N VAL A 75 -1.67 3.30 2.05
CA VAL A 75 -0.76 4.16 1.30
C VAL A 75 0.15 4.91 2.25
N ILE A 76 1.43 4.57 2.24
CA ILE A 76 2.50 5.28 2.95
C ILE A 76 3.24 6.11 1.89
N ARG A 77 2.96 7.41 1.85
CA ARG A 77 3.43 8.32 0.78
C ARG A 77 4.95 8.41 0.68
N TYR A 78 5.66 8.22 1.78
CA TYR A 78 7.11 8.22 1.83
C TYR A 78 7.58 7.02 2.64
N GLN A 79 8.45 6.20 2.08
CA GLN A 79 8.88 4.96 2.74
C GLN A 79 9.53 5.21 4.11
N GLY A 80 10.12 6.37 4.34
CA GLY A 80 10.68 6.73 5.64
C GLY A 80 9.67 6.74 6.79
N PHE A 81 8.39 6.96 6.52
CA PHE A 81 7.34 6.85 7.54
C PHE A 81 7.05 5.41 7.98
N ASN A 82 7.60 4.41 7.29
CA ASN A 82 7.50 3.03 7.76
C ASN A 82 8.05 2.80 9.16
N TRP A 83 9.00 3.61 9.60
CA TRP A 83 9.53 3.55 10.96
C TRP A 83 8.46 3.75 12.03
N TYR A 84 7.40 4.47 11.70
CA TYR A 84 6.27 4.74 12.59
C TYR A 84 5.08 3.82 12.33
N ASN A 85 4.81 3.48 11.08
CA ASN A 85 3.65 2.67 10.67
C ASN A 85 3.90 1.17 10.80
N CYS A 86 5.13 0.70 10.54
CA CYS A 86 5.42 -0.72 10.46
C CYS A 86 5.27 -1.48 11.80
N PRO A 87 5.49 -0.91 13.00
CA PRO A 87 5.33 -1.66 14.24
C PRO A 87 3.97 -2.36 14.39
N MET A 88 2.88 -1.69 14.00
CA MET A 88 1.55 -2.27 14.05
C MET A 88 1.39 -3.39 13.02
N ILE A 89 1.90 -3.18 11.81
CA ILE A 89 1.81 -4.15 10.73
C ILE A 89 2.66 -5.39 11.03
N VAL A 90 3.94 -5.22 11.41
CA VAL A 90 4.85 -6.35 11.64
C VAL A 90 4.56 -7.11 12.91
N ASN A 91 4.09 -6.44 13.97
CA ASN A 91 3.81 -7.10 15.24
C ASN A 91 2.45 -7.77 15.29
N TYR A 92 1.48 -7.25 14.55
CA TYR A 92 0.12 -7.78 14.57
C TYR A 92 -0.28 -8.43 13.24
N ALA A 93 -0.37 -7.68 12.14
CA ALA A 93 -0.88 -8.21 10.88
C ALA A 93 -0.03 -9.38 10.35
N CYS A 94 1.29 -9.24 10.31
CA CYS A 94 2.19 -10.27 9.79
C CYS A 94 2.16 -11.56 10.60
N LYS A 95 1.91 -11.48 11.90
CA LYS A 95 1.93 -12.63 12.83
C LYS A 95 0.53 -13.19 13.14
N SER A 96 -0.52 -12.46 12.79
CA SER A 96 -1.90 -12.76 13.14
C SER A 96 -2.33 -14.17 12.72
N LYS A 97 -2.01 -14.56 11.52
CA LYS A 97 -2.32 -15.89 10.98
C LYS A 97 -1.60 -17.01 11.71
N GLU A 98 -0.33 -16.81 12.06
CA GLU A 98 0.48 -17.81 12.74
C GLU A 98 0.06 -17.97 14.20
N ILE A 99 -0.05 -16.86 14.93
CA ILE A 99 -0.29 -16.87 16.37
C ILE A 99 -1.78 -17.12 16.70
N TRP A 100 -2.67 -16.39 16.05
CA TRP A 100 -4.11 -16.40 16.39
C TRP A 100 -4.99 -17.11 15.36
N LYS A 101 -4.38 -17.70 14.30
CA LYS A 101 -5.10 -18.37 13.20
C LYS A 101 -6.09 -17.42 12.47
N THR A 102 -5.87 -16.12 12.59
CA THR A 102 -6.75 -15.10 12.01
C THR A 102 -6.02 -14.39 10.87
N PRO A 103 -6.47 -14.52 9.61
CA PRO A 103 -5.87 -13.79 8.48
C PRO A 103 -6.01 -12.27 8.65
N CYS A 104 -4.96 -11.55 8.31
CA CYS A 104 -4.93 -10.08 8.35
C CYS A 104 -4.27 -9.52 7.08
N PRO A 105 -4.87 -9.74 5.89
CA PRO A 105 -4.27 -9.33 4.63
C PRO A 105 -4.34 -7.81 4.45
N ILE A 106 -3.18 -7.20 4.25
CA ILE A 106 -3.03 -5.77 3.98
C ILE A 106 -2.12 -5.58 2.78
N PHE A 107 -2.50 -4.70 1.85
CA PHE A 107 -1.66 -4.28 0.73
C PHE A 107 -1.03 -2.93 1.07
N VAL A 108 0.22 -2.94 1.53
CA VAL A 108 0.94 -1.73 1.91
C VAL A 108 1.67 -1.18 0.69
N ARG A 109 1.34 0.03 0.30
CA ARG A 109 2.05 0.79 -0.74
C ARG A 109 3.05 1.74 -0.07
N GLY A 110 4.32 1.37 -0.05
CA GLY A 110 5.40 2.25 0.40
C GLY A 110 6.04 2.96 -0.79
N ILE A 111 5.95 4.28 -0.86
CA ILE A 111 6.42 5.04 -2.03
C ILE A 111 7.77 5.68 -1.73
N GLY A 112 8.79 5.34 -2.53
CA GLY A 112 10.08 6.02 -2.59
C GLY A 112 10.03 7.15 -3.61
N MET A 113 10.36 8.37 -3.16
CA MET A 113 10.38 9.59 -3.97
C MET A 113 11.83 9.94 -4.32
N GLU A 114 12.45 9.19 -5.20
CA GLU A 114 13.83 9.42 -5.61
C GLU A 114 14.00 10.84 -6.19
N GLY A 115 15.16 11.44 -5.94
CA GLY A 115 15.51 12.71 -6.57
C GLY A 115 15.32 13.96 -5.73
N GLY A 116 15.32 13.88 -4.38
CA GLY A 116 15.70 15.05 -3.66
C GLY A 116 14.71 15.75 -2.75
N ILE A 117 13.67 15.06 -2.26
CA ILE A 117 12.75 15.63 -1.25
C ILE A 117 13.28 15.40 0.20
N GLY A 118 14.54 14.99 0.34
CA GLY A 118 15.14 14.68 1.62
C GLY A 118 15.09 13.19 1.99
N PRO A 119 15.73 12.79 3.10
CA PRO A 119 15.97 11.38 3.41
C PRO A 119 14.71 10.57 3.71
N VAL A 120 13.68 11.19 4.27
CA VAL A 120 12.41 10.50 4.59
C VAL A 120 11.65 10.12 3.33
N ALA A 121 11.63 11.01 2.33
CA ALA A 121 10.89 10.79 1.10
C ALA A 121 11.71 10.04 0.04
N GLY A 122 13.01 10.34 -0.04
CA GLY A 122 13.89 9.87 -1.13
C GLY A 122 14.52 8.50 -0.93
N SER A 123 14.37 7.90 0.24
CA SER A 123 15.03 6.63 0.58
C SER A 123 14.07 5.44 0.52
N SER A 124 14.62 4.27 0.22
CA SER A 124 13.91 3.00 0.29
C SER A 124 14.11 2.35 1.67
N HIS A 125 13.02 1.95 2.30
CA HIS A 125 13.01 1.38 3.66
C HIS A 125 12.34 0.00 3.73
N HIS A 126 12.21 -0.70 2.63
CA HIS A 126 11.56 -2.02 2.59
C HIS A 126 12.30 -3.10 3.42
N SER A 127 13.58 -2.88 3.73
CA SER A 127 14.39 -3.77 4.57
C SER A 127 13.81 -3.97 5.98
N LEU A 128 13.00 -3.05 6.49
CA LEU A 128 12.30 -3.20 7.77
C LEU A 128 11.43 -4.45 7.85
N TYR A 129 11.01 -4.97 6.72
CA TYR A 129 10.10 -6.12 6.63
C TYR A 129 10.83 -7.46 6.36
N TYR A 130 12.11 -7.46 6.00
CA TYR A 130 12.81 -8.66 5.49
C TYR A 130 12.85 -9.87 6.44
N ARG A 131 12.79 -9.64 7.73
CA ARG A 131 12.87 -10.74 8.70
C ARG A 131 11.53 -11.04 9.37
N MET A 132 10.44 -10.48 8.84
CA MET A 132 9.12 -10.68 9.41
C MET A 132 8.41 -11.84 8.70
N PRO A 133 7.84 -12.81 9.45
CA PRO A 133 6.96 -13.79 8.87
C PRO A 133 5.65 -13.15 8.40
N GLY A 134 4.95 -13.78 7.48
CA GLY A 134 3.61 -13.35 7.04
C GLY A 134 3.59 -12.06 6.20
N VAL A 135 4.73 -11.64 5.65
CA VAL A 135 4.82 -10.52 4.72
C VAL A 135 5.55 -10.93 3.44
N LYS A 136 5.02 -10.50 2.31
CA LYS A 136 5.63 -10.62 0.99
C LYS A 136 6.09 -9.25 0.54
N ILE A 137 7.40 -9.10 0.32
CA ILE A 137 8.02 -7.85 -0.11
C ILE A 137 8.22 -7.93 -1.61
N VAL A 138 7.70 -6.95 -2.34
CA VAL A 138 7.77 -6.87 -3.79
C VAL A 138 8.09 -5.46 -4.25
N SER A 139 8.78 -5.32 -5.36
CA SER A 139 9.13 -4.03 -5.96
C SER A 139 8.81 -4.04 -7.46
N PRO A 140 7.55 -3.81 -7.85
CA PRO A 140 7.15 -3.83 -9.25
C PRO A 140 7.70 -2.64 -10.02
N MET A 141 8.21 -2.91 -11.20
CA MET A 141 8.77 -1.90 -12.11
C MET A 141 7.94 -1.74 -13.40
N SER A 142 6.95 -2.60 -13.61
CA SER A 142 6.10 -2.58 -14.80
C SER A 142 4.61 -2.77 -14.47
N PRO A 143 3.70 -2.32 -15.36
CA PRO A 143 2.27 -2.55 -15.24
C PRO A 143 1.89 -4.02 -15.02
N GLY A 144 2.50 -4.92 -15.80
CA GLY A 144 2.20 -6.34 -15.73
C GLY A 144 2.59 -6.98 -14.41
N GLU A 145 3.74 -6.60 -13.84
CA GLU A 145 4.16 -7.05 -12.51
C GLU A 145 3.19 -6.57 -11.43
N TYR A 146 2.82 -5.30 -11.46
CA TYR A 146 1.89 -4.76 -10.46
C TYR A 146 0.52 -5.45 -10.50
N GLN A 147 0.00 -5.73 -11.69
CA GLN A 147 -1.25 -6.48 -11.88
C GLN A 147 -1.16 -7.89 -11.30
N LYS A 148 -0.06 -8.61 -11.54
CA LYS A 148 0.18 -9.96 -10.99
C LYS A 148 0.23 -9.95 -9.47
N ILE A 149 0.99 -9.00 -8.89
CA ILE A 149 1.11 -8.83 -7.44
C ILE A 149 -0.26 -8.55 -6.81
N TYR A 150 -1.01 -7.62 -7.36
CA TYR A 150 -2.33 -7.28 -6.84
C TYR A 150 -3.32 -8.46 -6.97
N LYS A 151 -3.29 -9.20 -8.08
CA LYS A 151 -4.11 -10.40 -8.26
C LYS A 151 -3.78 -11.47 -7.20
N SER A 152 -2.50 -11.67 -6.91
CA SER A 152 -2.06 -12.59 -5.86
C SER A 152 -2.57 -12.14 -4.48
N PHE A 153 -2.46 -10.86 -4.14
CA PHE A 153 -3.00 -10.31 -2.89
C PHE A 153 -4.49 -10.61 -2.71
N LEU A 154 -5.30 -10.57 -3.77
CA LEU A 154 -6.74 -10.79 -3.67
C LEU A 154 -7.13 -12.20 -3.21
N SER A 155 -6.29 -13.18 -3.45
CA SER A 155 -6.50 -14.59 -3.07
C SER A 155 -5.68 -15.03 -1.84
N ASP A 156 -4.73 -14.18 -1.41
CA ASP A 156 -3.83 -14.48 -0.30
C ASP A 156 -4.35 -14.00 1.05
N THR A 157 -3.72 -14.47 2.11
CA THR A 157 -4.01 -14.11 3.50
C THR A 157 -2.86 -13.41 4.20
N ASP A 158 -1.76 -13.20 3.50
CA ASP A 158 -0.55 -12.55 3.99
C ASP A 158 -0.57 -11.03 3.74
N VAL A 159 0.30 -10.31 4.44
CA VAL A 159 0.59 -8.90 4.16
C VAL A 159 1.44 -8.80 2.91
N TYR A 160 1.15 -7.84 2.04
CA TYR A 160 1.99 -7.46 0.91
C TYR A 160 2.59 -6.09 1.17
N TYR A 161 3.90 -6.00 1.24
CA TYR A 161 4.61 -4.73 1.22
C TYR A 161 5.13 -4.46 -0.20
N VAL A 162 4.54 -3.48 -0.84
CA VAL A 162 4.87 -3.07 -2.21
C VAL A 162 5.77 -1.85 -2.13
N SER A 163 7.06 -2.05 -2.36
CA SER A 163 8.04 -0.98 -2.47
C SER A 163 7.91 -0.34 -3.84
N GLU A 164 7.24 0.80 -3.90
CA GLU A 164 7.05 1.56 -5.13
C GLU A 164 8.15 2.61 -5.29
N HIS A 165 8.56 2.83 -6.53
CA HIS A 165 9.53 3.83 -6.91
C HIS A 165 8.90 4.83 -7.88
N ARG A 166 8.87 6.10 -7.52
CA ARG A 166 8.28 7.15 -8.36
C ARG A 166 8.89 7.17 -9.76
N ALA A 167 10.20 6.94 -9.87
CA ALA A 167 10.91 6.89 -11.14
C ALA A 167 10.32 5.87 -12.14
N SER A 168 9.66 4.82 -11.64
CA SER A 168 9.08 3.75 -12.47
C SER A 168 7.64 4.04 -12.91
N TYR A 169 6.99 5.10 -12.40
CA TYR A 169 5.55 5.32 -12.65
C TYR A 169 5.21 5.57 -14.12
N ASP A 170 6.15 6.05 -14.90
CA ASP A 170 5.95 6.32 -16.33
C ASP A 170 6.42 5.16 -17.23
N ASN A 171 6.91 4.04 -16.62
CA ASN A 171 7.22 2.81 -17.36
C ASN A 171 5.94 2.25 -17.98
N LYS A 172 6.05 1.83 -19.23
CA LYS A 172 4.97 1.22 -20.01
C LYS A 172 5.09 -0.30 -19.98
N SER A 173 3.98 -0.97 -20.28
CA SER A 173 4.04 -2.39 -20.67
C SER A 173 4.82 -2.52 -21.96
N GLU A 174 5.76 -3.44 -22.00
CA GLU A 174 6.36 -3.91 -23.25
C GLU A 174 5.34 -4.71 -24.05
#